data_cd78f3c0cf7d43781337a972b4616408
#
_entry.id   cd78f3c0cf7d43781337a972b4616408
#
_cell.length_a   1.000
_cell.length_b   1.000
_cell.length_c   1.000
_cell.angle_alpha   90.00
_cell.angle_beta   90.00
_cell.angle_gamma   90.00
#
_symmetry.space_group_name_H-M   'P 1'
#
loop_
_entity.id
_entity.type
_entity.pdbx_description
1 polymer ?
#
loop_
_entity_poly.entity_id
_entity_poly.type
_entity_poly.pdbx_seq_one_letter_code
_entity_poly.pdbx_strand_id
1 'polypeptide(L)'
;AVFIERVLGVGDPDILAAVRYHTTGRAEMSRLETVLYLADFTSSDRDYPDVDVLRRLSDEDLDRAMAYALSYTIRDLVEKNRAVHPDTLACYNDVVLRLYPDKRLAEWQISHLL
;
A
#
# COMPACT_ATOMS: atom_id res chain seq x y z
N ALA A 1 -15.05 7.87 -4.53
CA ALA A 1 -14.76 9.30 -4.40
C ALA A 1 -15.98 10.17 -4.71
N VAL A 2 -16.68 9.92 -5.82
CA VAL A 2 -17.90 10.67 -6.19
C VAL A 2 -18.98 10.51 -5.14
N PHE A 3 -19.14 9.33 -4.59
CA PHE A 3 -20.12 9.08 -3.52
C PHE A 3 -19.81 9.91 -2.26
N ILE A 4 -18.54 9.92 -1.83
CA ILE A 4 -18.11 10.71 -0.67
C ILE A 4 -18.35 12.18 -0.92
N GLU A 5 -18.00 12.68 -2.09
CA GLU A 5 -18.20 14.09 -2.45
C GLU A 5 -19.68 14.48 -2.40
N ARG A 6 -20.58 13.68 -2.97
CA ARG A 6 -22.00 13.97 -3.04
C ARG A 6 -22.70 13.86 -1.68
N VAL A 7 -22.36 12.83 -0.92
CA VAL A 7 -23.07 12.52 0.34
C VAL A 7 -22.55 13.39 1.47
N LEU A 8 -21.24 13.58 1.56
CA LEU A 8 -20.61 14.29 2.66
C LEU A 8 -20.21 15.72 2.30
N GLY A 9 -20.35 16.13 1.05
CA GLY A 9 -19.94 17.46 0.59
C GLY A 9 -18.44 17.66 0.63
N VAL A 10 -17.66 16.57 0.61
CA VAL A 10 -16.20 16.62 0.69
C VAL A 10 -15.63 16.79 -0.71
N GLY A 11 -14.95 17.92 -0.94
CA GLY A 11 -14.28 18.21 -2.21
C GLY A 11 -12.77 18.29 -2.10
N ASP A 12 -12.18 17.99 -0.93
CA ASP A 12 -10.74 18.05 -0.73
C ASP A 12 -10.02 16.97 -1.54
N PRO A 13 -9.07 17.37 -2.45
CA PRO A 13 -8.36 16.40 -3.29
C PRO A 13 -7.60 15.34 -2.51
N ASP A 14 -7.03 15.66 -1.34
CA ASP A 14 -6.30 14.69 -0.53
C ASP A 14 -7.23 13.62 0.05
N ILE A 15 -8.42 14.03 0.50
CA ILE A 15 -9.41 13.09 1.01
C ILE A 15 -9.95 12.20 -0.10
N LEU A 16 -10.24 12.77 -1.26
CA LEU A 16 -10.72 12.00 -2.42
C LEU A 16 -9.67 11.01 -2.90
N ALA A 17 -8.42 11.41 -2.95
CA ALA A 17 -7.31 10.51 -3.31
C ALA A 17 -7.15 9.39 -2.29
N ALA A 18 -7.26 9.68 -1.00
CA ALA A 18 -7.17 8.67 0.05
C ALA A 18 -8.26 7.60 -0.11
N VAL A 19 -9.50 8.02 -0.37
CA VAL A 19 -10.61 7.10 -0.61
C VAL A 19 -10.40 6.28 -1.88
N ARG A 20 -9.92 6.92 -2.96
CA ARG A 20 -9.69 6.25 -4.24
C ARG A 20 -8.65 5.14 -4.14
N TYR A 21 -7.57 5.36 -3.41
CA TYR A 21 -6.43 4.43 -3.38
C TYR A 21 -6.35 3.57 -2.12
N HIS A 22 -7.38 3.55 -1.29
CA HIS A 22 -7.31 2.83 0.00
C HIS A 22 -7.21 1.30 -0.15
N THR A 23 -7.56 0.74 -1.30
CA THR A 23 -7.45 -0.71 -1.54
C THR A 23 -6.25 -1.12 -2.37
N THR A 24 -5.81 -0.29 -3.31
CA THR A 24 -4.70 -0.62 -4.20
C THR A 24 -3.39 0.02 -3.79
N GLY A 25 -3.43 1.20 -3.17
CA GLY A 25 -2.27 2.05 -3.03
C GLY A 25 -1.90 2.70 -4.37
N ARG A 26 -0.86 3.48 -4.38
CA ARG A 26 -0.23 4.03 -5.58
C ARG A 26 1.19 4.48 -5.25
N ALA A 27 2.02 4.77 -6.26
CA ALA A 27 3.31 5.41 -6.04
C ALA A 27 3.11 6.81 -5.45
N GLU A 28 4.02 7.23 -4.59
CA GLU A 28 4.02 8.58 -4.00
C GLU A 28 2.74 8.93 -3.23
N MET A 29 2.24 7.99 -2.43
CA MET A 29 1.08 8.24 -1.58
C MET A 29 1.35 9.35 -0.56
N SER A 30 0.35 10.20 -0.34
CA SER A 30 0.38 11.16 0.76
C SER A 30 0.28 10.44 2.10
N ARG A 31 0.59 11.15 3.19
CA ARG A 31 0.44 10.57 4.53
C ARG A 31 -1.00 10.15 4.81
N LEU A 32 -1.99 10.95 4.41
CA LEU A 32 -3.39 10.62 4.60
C LEU A 32 -3.79 9.36 3.82
N GLU A 33 -3.34 9.22 2.58
CA GLU A 33 -3.57 8.02 1.79
C GLU A 33 -2.96 6.79 2.46
N THR A 34 -1.75 6.90 2.97
CA THR A 34 -1.05 5.82 3.66
C THR A 34 -1.79 5.39 4.92
N VAL A 35 -2.21 6.35 5.75
CA VAL A 35 -2.94 6.07 6.98
C VAL A 35 -4.27 5.35 6.68
N LEU A 36 -5.01 5.82 5.68
CA LEU A 36 -6.28 5.20 5.33
C LEU A 36 -6.09 3.79 4.78
N TYR A 37 -5.09 3.57 3.96
CA TYR A 37 -4.74 2.24 3.45
C TYR A 37 -4.45 1.27 4.60
N LEU A 38 -3.60 1.69 5.53
CA LEU A 38 -3.22 0.85 6.68
C LEU A 38 -4.36 0.64 7.66
N ALA A 39 -5.26 1.60 7.81
CA ALA A 39 -6.40 1.48 8.71
C ALA A 39 -7.28 0.28 8.38
N ASP A 40 -7.44 -0.03 7.09
CA ASP A 40 -8.20 -1.19 6.65
C ASP A 40 -7.54 -2.51 7.09
N PHE A 41 -6.22 -2.57 7.06
CA PHE A 41 -5.47 -3.77 7.47
C PHE A 41 -5.39 -3.94 8.98
N THR A 42 -5.47 -2.86 9.74
CA THR A 42 -5.22 -2.86 11.19
C THR A 42 -6.47 -2.66 12.03
N SER A 43 -7.64 -2.57 11.41
CA SER A 43 -8.89 -2.37 12.13
C SER A 43 -9.14 -3.50 13.13
N SER A 44 -9.91 -3.20 14.19
CA SER A 44 -10.10 -4.10 15.32
C SER A 44 -10.81 -5.41 14.96
N ASP A 45 -11.55 -5.44 13.86
CA ASP A 45 -12.24 -6.63 13.36
C ASP A 45 -11.36 -7.51 12.48
N ARG A 46 -10.13 -7.09 12.18
CA ARG A 46 -9.19 -7.89 11.39
C ARG A 46 -8.46 -8.90 12.27
N ASP A 47 -8.42 -10.14 11.83
CA ASP A 47 -7.75 -11.23 12.52
C ASP A 47 -7.06 -12.13 11.51
N TYR A 48 -5.77 -11.93 11.34
CA TYR A 48 -4.90 -12.74 10.50
C TYR A 48 -3.53 -12.86 11.21
N PRO A 49 -2.69 -13.87 10.85
CA PRO A 49 -1.49 -14.18 11.63
C PRO A 49 -0.55 -13.02 11.90
N ASP A 50 -0.44 -12.08 10.97
CA ASP A 50 0.53 -10.97 11.06
C ASP A 50 -0.09 -9.64 11.49
N VAL A 51 -1.37 -9.63 11.91
CA VAL A 51 -2.07 -8.37 12.21
C VAL A 51 -1.43 -7.57 13.34
N ASP A 52 -0.94 -8.26 14.37
CA ASP A 52 -0.31 -7.57 15.51
C ASP A 52 1.02 -6.93 15.12
N VAL A 53 1.78 -7.59 14.25
CA VAL A 53 3.03 -7.03 13.70
C VAL A 53 2.71 -5.77 12.92
N LEU A 54 1.69 -5.81 12.07
CA LEU A 54 1.32 -4.66 11.25
C LEU A 54 0.78 -3.50 12.10
N ARG A 55 -0.01 -3.79 13.12
CA ARG A 55 -0.49 -2.76 14.07
C ARG A 55 0.67 -2.03 14.74
N ARG A 56 1.67 -2.77 15.21
CA ARG A 56 2.86 -2.19 15.83
C ARG A 56 3.65 -1.34 14.84
N LEU A 57 3.91 -1.85 13.64
CA LEU A 57 4.63 -1.11 12.61
C LEU A 57 3.88 0.17 12.20
N SER A 58 2.56 0.13 12.13
CA SER A 58 1.74 1.30 11.79
C SER A 58 1.90 2.44 12.80
N ASP A 59 2.14 2.10 14.07
CA ASP A 59 2.40 3.08 15.10
C ASP A 59 3.84 3.61 15.08
N GLU A 60 4.79 2.79 14.65
CA GLU A 60 6.22 3.12 14.73
C GLU A 60 6.79 3.73 13.44
N ASP A 61 6.41 3.18 12.27
CA ASP A 61 7.01 3.55 11.00
C ASP A 61 6.05 3.23 9.85
N LEU A 62 5.42 4.25 9.29
CA LEU A 62 4.42 4.09 8.23
C LEU A 62 4.99 3.45 6.95
N ASP A 63 6.21 3.79 6.57
CA ASP A 63 6.81 3.22 5.36
C ASP A 63 7.09 1.72 5.53
N ARG A 64 7.59 1.31 6.68
CA ARG A 64 7.80 -0.10 6.98
C ARG A 64 6.47 -0.85 7.07
N ALA A 65 5.45 -0.24 7.65
CA ALA A 65 4.12 -0.81 7.71
C ALA A 65 3.55 -1.01 6.30
N MET A 66 3.71 -0.02 5.42
CA MET A 66 3.28 -0.12 4.03
C MET A 66 4.00 -1.25 3.28
N ALA A 67 5.33 -1.33 3.42
CA ALA A 67 6.11 -2.41 2.79
C ALA A 67 5.62 -3.78 3.26
N TYR A 68 5.33 -3.93 4.54
CA TYR A 68 4.84 -5.18 5.11
C TYR A 68 3.45 -5.53 4.56
N ALA A 69 2.51 -4.57 4.58
CA ALA A 69 1.14 -4.79 4.09
C ALA A 69 1.12 -5.12 2.59
N LEU A 70 1.89 -4.40 1.80
CA LEU A 70 1.99 -4.62 0.36
C LEU A 70 2.62 -5.98 0.04
N SER A 71 3.68 -6.35 0.75
CA SER A 71 4.32 -7.66 0.60
C SER A 71 3.35 -8.79 0.92
N TYR A 72 2.58 -8.65 2.00
CA TYR A 72 1.55 -9.61 2.36
C TYR A 72 0.50 -9.75 1.25
N THR A 73 -0.03 -8.62 0.78
CA THR A 73 -1.06 -8.59 -0.26
C THR A 73 -0.57 -9.21 -1.57
N ILE A 74 0.62 -8.83 -2.01
CA ILE A 74 1.19 -9.33 -3.27
C ILE A 74 1.45 -10.83 -3.18
N ARG A 75 2.02 -11.31 -2.07
CA ARG A 75 2.25 -12.75 -1.87
C ARG A 75 0.94 -13.52 -1.87
N ASP A 76 -0.09 -13.01 -1.20
CA ASP A 76 -1.40 -13.67 -1.16
C ASP A 76 -2.01 -13.78 -2.57
N LEU A 77 -1.94 -12.71 -3.35
CA LEU A 77 -2.43 -12.70 -4.73
C LEU A 77 -1.67 -13.69 -5.61
N VAL A 78 -0.34 -13.71 -5.51
CA VAL A 78 0.51 -14.61 -6.28
C VAL A 78 0.21 -16.07 -5.93
N GLU A 79 0.07 -16.40 -4.66
CA GLU A 79 -0.25 -17.77 -4.21
C GLU A 79 -1.61 -18.24 -4.71
N LYS A 80 -2.55 -17.31 -4.88
CA LYS A 80 -3.90 -17.60 -5.40
C LYS A 80 -3.99 -17.52 -6.92
N ASN A 81 -2.87 -17.30 -7.60
CA ASN A 81 -2.80 -17.11 -9.04
C ASN A 81 -3.69 -15.96 -9.54
N ARG A 82 -3.77 -14.87 -8.76
CA ARG A 82 -4.51 -13.67 -9.11
C ARG A 82 -3.58 -12.57 -9.59
N ALA A 83 -4.07 -11.76 -10.51
CA ALA A 83 -3.31 -10.61 -11.01
C ALA A 83 -3.12 -9.55 -9.92
N VAL A 84 -1.98 -8.87 -9.96
CA VAL A 84 -1.68 -7.74 -9.08
C VAL A 84 -2.01 -6.46 -9.83
N HIS A 85 -2.81 -5.58 -9.20
CA HIS A 85 -3.14 -4.29 -9.80
C HIS A 85 -1.86 -3.46 -10.01
N PRO A 86 -1.69 -2.80 -11.16
CA PRO A 86 -0.48 -2.01 -11.43
C PRO A 86 -0.19 -0.95 -10.37
N ASP A 87 -1.21 -0.30 -9.80
CA ASP A 87 -1.02 0.70 -8.74
C ASP A 87 -0.47 0.08 -7.46
N THR A 88 -0.89 -1.13 -7.11
CA THR A 88 -0.38 -1.87 -5.96
C THR A 88 1.11 -2.17 -6.12
N LEU A 89 1.49 -2.63 -7.31
CA LEU A 89 2.89 -2.94 -7.62
C LEU A 89 3.75 -1.66 -7.63
N ALA A 90 3.25 -0.58 -8.20
CA ALA A 90 3.94 0.72 -8.20
C ALA A 90 4.13 1.24 -6.79
N CYS A 91 3.13 1.09 -5.94
CA CYS A 91 3.20 1.47 -4.52
C CYS A 91 4.28 0.68 -3.79
N TYR A 92 4.31 -0.63 -3.96
CA TYR A 92 5.32 -1.50 -3.37
C TYR A 92 6.73 -1.09 -3.80
N ASN A 93 6.94 -0.92 -5.10
CA ASN A 93 8.25 -0.52 -5.62
C ASN A 93 8.71 0.82 -5.06
N ASP A 94 7.81 1.80 -4.99
CA ASP A 94 8.11 3.13 -4.45
C ASP A 94 8.55 3.05 -2.98
N VAL A 95 7.79 2.34 -2.16
CA VAL A 95 8.06 2.22 -0.72
C VAL A 95 9.38 1.48 -0.48
N VAL A 96 9.60 0.37 -1.16
CA VAL A 96 10.81 -0.44 -1.00
C VAL A 96 12.06 0.32 -1.44
N LEU A 97 11.98 1.08 -2.53
CA LEU A 97 13.11 1.89 -2.99
C LEU A 97 13.44 3.04 -2.02
N ARG A 98 12.43 3.61 -1.35
CA ARG A 98 12.67 4.62 -0.31
C ARG A 98 13.32 4.04 0.94
N LEU A 99 12.87 2.85 1.38
CA LEU A 99 13.40 2.20 2.57
C LEU A 99 14.79 1.60 2.33
N TYR A 100 15.02 1.07 1.15
CA TYR A 100 16.23 0.32 0.81
C TYR A 100 16.79 0.82 -0.52
N PRO A 101 17.35 2.05 -0.55
CA PRO A 101 17.81 2.65 -1.81
C PRO A 101 18.92 1.86 -2.51
N ASP A 102 19.67 1.02 -1.75
CA ASP A 102 20.73 0.18 -2.31
C ASP A 102 20.20 -1.14 -2.88
N LYS A 103 18.93 -1.48 -2.62
CA LYS A 103 18.31 -2.73 -3.09
C LYS A 103 17.42 -2.46 -4.29
N ARG A 104 18.01 -2.09 -5.41
CA ARG A 104 17.30 -1.83 -6.66
C ARG A 104 16.87 -3.14 -7.31
N LEU A 105 16.40 -3.05 -8.55
CA LEU A 105 16.10 -4.25 -9.35
C LEU A 105 17.31 -5.18 -9.34
N ALA A 106 17.04 -6.48 -9.25
CA ALA A 106 18.11 -7.48 -9.32
C ALA A 106 18.85 -7.38 -10.67
N GLU A 107 20.15 -7.69 -10.68
CA GLU A 107 20.99 -7.56 -11.88
C GLU A 107 20.39 -8.28 -13.09
N TRP A 108 19.84 -9.49 -12.89
CA TRP A 108 19.24 -10.24 -13.97
C TRP A 108 18.00 -9.54 -14.55
N GLN A 109 17.22 -8.82 -13.71
CA GLN A 109 16.08 -8.03 -14.19
C GLN A 109 16.55 -6.86 -15.05
N ILE A 110 17.60 -6.19 -14.62
CA ILE A 110 18.21 -5.09 -15.38
C ILE A 110 18.71 -5.59 -16.72
N SER A 111 19.39 -6.72 -16.74
CA SER A 111 19.92 -7.34 -17.97
C SER A 111 18.81 -7.69 -18.95
N HIS A 112 17.64 -8.09 -18.47
CA HIS A 112 16.50 -8.43 -19.32
C HIS A 112 15.73 -7.22 -19.83
N LEU A 113 15.87 -6.06 -19.19
CA LEU A 113 15.29 -4.81 -19.64
C LEU A 113 16.10 -4.16 -20.77
N LEU A 114 17.38 -4.47 -20.86
CA LEU A 114 18.29 -3.96 -21.87
C LEU A 114 18.34 -4.88 -23.08
#